data_8331416bda6719a3a3f7af8de1bb3b03
#
_entry.id   8331416bda6719a3a3f7af8de1bb3b03
#
_cell.length_a   1.000
_cell.length_b   1.000
_cell.length_c   1.000
_cell.angle_alpha   90.00
_cell.angle_beta   90.00
_cell.angle_gamma   90.00
#
_symmetry.space_group_name_H-M   'P 1'
#
loop_
_entity.id
_entity.type
_entity.pdbx_description
1 polymer ?
#
loop_
_entity_poly.entity_id
_entity_poly.type
_entity_poly.pdbx_seq_one_letter_code
_entity_poly.pdbx_strand_id
1 'polypeptide(L)'
;MMLQISHLSADYGGNPALADINLTLDSGELLVVLGPSGCGKTTLLNLIAGFVPYQHGSITLEGQRVEGPGADRGVVFQHEGLLPWRNVQDNVALGLQLAGVDKTQRRATAAQMLKKVGLEGAEKRFIWQLSGGQRQRVGIARALAANPQLLLLDEPFGALDAFTREQMQTLLLSLWHETGKKVLLITHDIEEAVFMATELVLLSPGPGRVLERLPLDFGRRFVAGESCRSIKSDPRFIEQREYVLSRVFEQREAFS
;
A
#
# COMPACT_ATOMS: atom_id res chain seq x y z
N MET A 1 2.69 -14.82 -12.15
CA MET A 1 3.19 -15.05 -10.77
C MET A 1 2.49 -14.04 -9.88
N MET A 2 1.86 -14.49 -8.77
CA MET A 2 0.86 -13.70 -8.05
C MET A 2 0.98 -13.84 -6.54
N LEU A 3 0.41 -12.87 -5.80
CA LEU A 3 -0.06 -13.08 -4.44
C LEU A 3 -1.41 -13.82 -4.52
N GLN A 4 -1.54 -14.90 -3.80
CA GLN A 4 -2.80 -15.64 -3.70
C GLN A 4 -3.16 -15.83 -2.23
N ILE A 5 -4.39 -15.48 -1.88
CA ILE A 5 -5.00 -15.64 -0.57
C ILE A 5 -6.23 -16.53 -0.77
N SER A 6 -6.32 -17.62 -0.02
CA SER A 6 -7.40 -18.60 -0.14
C SER A 6 -7.97 -18.94 1.23
N HIS A 7 -9.27 -18.72 1.39
CA HIS A 7 -10.07 -19.03 2.59
C HIS A 7 -9.45 -18.49 3.89
N LEU A 8 -8.82 -17.31 3.82
CA LEU A 8 -8.13 -16.71 4.95
C LEU A 8 -9.13 -16.20 5.98
N SER A 9 -9.00 -16.71 7.21
CA SER A 9 -9.74 -16.23 8.37
C SER A 9 -8.78 -15.98 9.52
N ALA A 10 -9.06 -14.94 10.30
CA ALA A 10 -8.26 -14.55 11.45
C ALA A 10 -9.11 -13.95 12.56
N ASP A 11 -8.76 -14.26 13.81
CA ASP A 11 -9.36 -13.68 14.99
C ASP A 11 -8.30 -13.21 16.00
N TYR A 12 -8.72 -12.38 16.93
CA TYR A 12 -7.94 -11.95 18.09
C TYR A 12 -8.67 -12.38 19.37
N GLY A 13 -8.24 -13.53 19.94
CA GLY A 13 -8.80 -14.03 21.18
C GLY A 13 -10.30 -14.34 21.11
N GLY A 14 -10.75 -14.91 19.99
CA GLY A 14 -12.15 -15.26 19.75
C GLY A 14 -13.00 -14.13 19.13
N ASN A 15 -12.40 -12.95 18.88
CA ASN A 15 -13.08 -11.87 18.14
C ASN A 15 -12.69 -11.95 16.67
N PRO A 16 -13.60 -12.37 15.76
CA PRO A 16 -13.30 -12.49 14.34
C PRO A 16 -12.97 -11.13 13.72
N ALA A 17 -11.79 -11.01 13.12
CA ALA A 17 -11.34 -9.82 12.38
C ALA A 17 -11.57 -9.96 10.88
N LEU A 18 -11.29 -11.16 10.32
CA LEU A 18 -11.47 -11.50 8.91
C LEU A 18 -12.15 -12.86 8.78
N ALA A 19 -13.00 -13.02 7.77
CA ALA A 19 -13.70 -14.27 7.52
C ALA A 19 -13.74 -14.58 6.02
N ASP A 20 -13.14 -15.72 5.65
CA ASP A 20 -13.14 -16.29 4.30
C ASP A 20 -12.67 -15.32 3.20
N ILE A 21 -11.53 -14.67 3.42
CA ILE A 21 -10.93 -13.77 2.42
C ILE A 21 -10.30 -14.59 1.30
N ASN A 22 -10.72 -14.30 0.07
CA ASN A 22 -10.19 -14.88 -1.16
C ASN A 22 -9.76 -13.73 -2.09
N LEU A 23 -8.45 -13.58 -2.34
CA LEU A 23 -7.88 -12.50 -3.14
C LEU A 23 -6.71 -13.01 -3.98
N THR A 24 -6.56 -12.41 -5.14
CA THR A 24 -5.40 -12.59 -6.02
C THR A 24 -4.88 -11.22 -6.43
N LEU A 25 -3.56 -11.10 -6.60
CA LEU A 25 -2.91 -9.88 -7.10
C LEU A 25 -1.76 -10.27 -8.02
N ASP A 26 -1.87 -9.93 -9.28
CA ASP A 26 -0.87 -10.21 -10.30
C ASP A 26 0.20 -9.12 -10.43
N SER A 27 1.28 -9.44 -11.14
CA SER A 27 2.34 -8.47 -11.44
C SER A 27 1.79 -7.30 -12.25
N GLY A 28 2.20 -6.08 -11.90
CA GLY A 28 1.72 -4.87 -12.56
C GLY A 28 0.28 -4.50 -12.21
N GLU A 29 -0.26 -5.04 -11.13
CA GLU A 29 -1.55 -4.63 -10.56
C GLU A 29 -1.35 -3.84 -9.27
N LEU A 30 -2.28 -2.92 -9.04
CA LEU A 30 -2.45 -2.13 -7.83
C LEU A 30 -3.83 -2.44 -7.26
N LEU A 31 -3.86 -3.34 -6.27
CA LEU A 31 -5.06 -3.71 -5.54
C LEU A 31 -5.29 -2.71 -4.40
N VAL A 32 -6.45 -2.09 -4.36
CA VAL A 32 -6.83 -1.25 -3.24
C VAL A 32 -7.93 -1.91 -2.43
N VAL A 33 -7.71 -2.02 -1.13
CA VAL A 33 -8.69 -2.55 -0.18
C VAL A 33 -9.32 -1.39 0.58
N LEU A 34 -10.60 -1.18 0.37
CA LEU A 34 -11.43 -0.15 0.99
C LEU A 34 -12.43 -0.77 1.96
N GLY A 35 -12.67 -0.11 3.07
CA GLY A 35 -13.67 -0.54 4.04
C GLY A 35 -13.69 0.35 5.28
N PRO A 36 -14.72 0.25 6.12
CA PRO A 36 -14.85 1.06 7.32
C PRO A 36 -13.72 0.80 8.32
N SER A 37 -13.55 1.69 9.30
CA SER A 37 -12.61 1.48 10.40
C SER A 37 -12.99 0.21 11.17
N GLY A 38 -11.97 -0.57 11.55
CA GLY A 38 -12.19 -1.82 12.31
C GLY A 38 -12.62 -3.04 11.48
N CYS A 39 -12.77 -2.93 10.16
CA CYS A 39 -13.16 -4.08 9.31
C CYS A 39 -12.02 -5.08 9.01
N GLY A 40 -10.84 -4.92 9.60
CA GLY A 40 -9.74 -5.89 9.44
C GLY A 40 -8.71 -5.55 8.34
N LYS A 41 -8.71 -4.36 7.71
CA LYS A 41 -7.74 -3.99 6.66
C LYS A 41 -6.29 -4.12 7.12
N THR A 42 -5.93 -3.48 8.23
CA THR A 42 -4.58 -3.56 8.81
C THR A 42 -4.25 -4.99 9.25
N THR A 43 -5.25 -5.75 9.73
CA THR A 43 -5.08 -7.19 10.02
C THR A 43 -4.71 -7.96 8.75
N LEU A 44 -5.44 -7.75 7.65
CA LEU A 44 -5.14 -8.39 6.35
C LEU A 44 -3.71 -8.07 5.90
N LEU A 45 -3.31 -6.79 5.97
CA LEU A 45 -1.96 -6.38 5.61
C LEU A 45 -0.90 -7.05 6.50
N ASN A 46 -1.10 -7.11 7.81
CA ASN A 46 -0.16 -7.72 8.75
C ASN A 46 -0.02 -9.23 8.53
N LEU A 47 -1.10 -9.92 8.17
CA LEU A 47 -1.07 -11.34 7.80
C LEU A 47 -0.29 -11.56 6.49
N ILE A 48 -0.49 -10.74 5.47
CA ILE A 48 0.25 -10.80 4.21
C ILE A 48 1.73 -10.45 4.43
N ALA A 49 2.03 -9.48 5.29
CA ALA A 49 3.41 -9.13 5.67
C ALA A 49 4.11 -10.25 6.47
N GLY A 50 3.33 -11.17 7.04
CA GLY A 50 3.84 -12.24 7.90
C GLY A 50 4.16 -11.79 9.33
N PHE A 51 3.65 -10.62 9.76
CA PHE A 51 3.86 -10.12 11.13
C PHE A 51 3.00 -10.83 12.17
N VAL A 52 1.88 -11.37 11.73
CA VAL A 52 0.94 -12.13 12.56
C VAL A 52 0.65 -13.46 11.89
N PRO A 53 0.64 -14.59 12.61
CA PRO A 53 0.23 -15.87 12.06
C PRO A 53 -1.29 -15.88 11.79
N TYR A 54 -1.73 -16.62 10.76
CA TYR A 54 -3.15 -16.87 10.50
C TYR A 54 -3.55 -18.26 10.97
N GLN A 55 -4.82 -18.41 11.37
CA GLN A 55 -5.35 -19.67 11.90
C GLN A 55 -5.90 -20.56 10.78
N HIS A 56 -6.54 -19.98 9.77
CA HIS A 56 -7.20 -20.73 8.68
C HIS A 56 -6.86 -20.13 7.33
N GLY A 57 -6.83 -20.98 6.31
CA GLY A 57 -6.57 -20.60 4.93
C GLY A 57 -5.09 -20.64 4.57
N SER A 58 -4.73 -19.96 3.50
CA SER A 58 -3.35 -19.87 3.02
C SER A 58 -3.05 -18.53 2.36
N ILE A 59 -1.80 -18.09 2.50
CA ILE A 59 -1.23 -16.94 1.77
C ILE A 59 0.03 -17.44 1.08
N THR A 60 0.09 -17.26 -0.24
CA THR A 60 1.29 -17.56 -1.04
C THR A 60 1.70 -16.34 -1.87
N LEU A 61 2.99 -16.08 -1.93
CA LEU A 61 3.60 -15.09 -2.83
C LEU A 61 4.56 -15.82 -3.77
N GLU A 62 4.37 -15.70 -5.08
CA GLU A 62 5.16 -16.41 -6.10
C GLU A 62 5.18 -17.92 -5.91
N GLY A 63 4.07 -18.49 -5.38
CA GLY A 63 3.96 -19.92 -5.06
C GLY A 63 4.62 -20.34 -3.74
N GLN A 64 5.31 -19.42 -3.05
CA GLN A 64 5.91 -19.69 -1.74
C GLN A 64 4.95 -19.27 -0.63
N ARG A 65 4.77 -20.15 0.36
CA ARG A 65 3.91 -19.87 1.51
C ARG A 65 4.51 -18.76 2.38
N VAL A 66 3.66 -17.83 2.81
CA VAL A 66 4.03 -16.79 3.76
C VAL A 66 3.94 -17.35 5.18
N GLU A 67 5.10 -17.58 5.80
CA GLU A 67 5.19 -18.13 7.16
C GLU A 67 5.73 -17.12 8.19
N GLY A 68 6.24 -15.97 7.70
CA GLY A 68 6.80 -14.91 8.54
C GLY A 68 7.21 -13.71 7.73
N PRO A 69 7.80 -12.67 8.37
CA PRO A 69 8.32 -11.49 7.66
C PRO A 69 9.41 -11.88 6.64
N GLY A 70 9.43 -11.21 5.49
CA GLY A 70 10.39 -11.49 4.42
C GLY A 70 10.78 -10.24 3.63
N ALA A 71 11.99 -10.25 3.07
CA ALA A 71 12.49 -9.16 2.24
C ALA A 71 11.77 -9.03 0.87
N ASP A 72 11.03 -10.06 0.49
CA ASP A 72 10.15 -10.12 -0.69
C ASP A 72 8.91 -9.22 -0.57
N ARG A 73 8.61 -8.74 0.65
CA ARG A 73 7.50 -7.85 0.97
C ARG A 73 8.01 -6.55 1.61
N GLY A 74 7.80 -5.42 0.90
CA GLY A 74 8.07 -4.09 1.43
C GLY A 74 6.82 -3.53 2.10
N VAL A 75 6.96 -2.97 3.30
CA VAL A 75 5.83 -2.38 4.04
C VAL A 75 6.05 -0.90 4.28
N VAL A 76 5.03 -0.10 3.98
CA VAL A 76 4.93 1.31 4.34
C VAL A 76 3.77 1.44 5.32
N PHE A 77 4.09 1.82 6.55
CA PHE A 77 3.12 1.97 7.63
C PHE A 77 2.45 3.35 7.59
N GLN A 78 1.28 3.46 8.20
CA GLN A 78 0.55 4.72 8.39
C GLN A 78 1.40 5.77 9.12
N HIS A 79 2.12 5.35 10.16
CA HIS A 79 3.19 6.14 10.77
C HIS A 79 4.51 5.61 10.23
N GLU A 80 5.21 6.36 9.44
CA GLU A 80 6.32 5.96 8.56
C GLU A 80 7.34 4.99 9.17
N GLY A 81 7.37 4.85 10.50
CA GLY A 81 8.28 3.94 11.23
C GLY A 81 9.75 4.22 10.94
N LEU A 82 10.08 5.49 10.64
CA LEU A 82 11.46 5.92 10.38
C LEU A 82 12.22 6.02 11.70
N LEU A 83 13.51 5.68 11.65
CA LEU A 83 14.39 5.72 12.81
C LEU A 83 14.90 7.16 13.01
N PRO A 84 14.44 7.88 14.07
CA PRO A 84 14.75 9.31 14.23
C PRO A 84 16.23 9.59 14.52
N TRP A 85 16.96 8.62 15.04
CA TRP A 85 18.40 8.72 15.31
C TRP A 85 19.28 8.42 14.08
N ARG A 86 18.69 8.09 12.93
CA ARG A 86 19.37 7.89 11.66
C ARG A 86 19.07 9.02 10.68
N ASN A 87 20.03 9.32 9.80
CA ASN A 87 19.77 10.21 8.68
C ASN A 87 18.88 9.53 7.62
N VAL A 88 18.47 10.29 6.62
CA VAL A 88 17.60 9.85 5.53
C VAL A 88 18.19 8.66 4.76
N GLN A 89 19.46 8.75 4.35
CA GLN A 89 20.14 7.69 3.61
C GLN A 89 20.22 6.39 4.41
N ASP A 90 20.57 6.47 5.70
CA ASP A 90 20.70 5.30 6.56
C ASP A 90 19.32 4.67 6.90
N ASN A 91 18.23 5.46 6.88
CA ASN A 91 16.87 4.94 6.95
C ASN A 91 16.52 4.13 5.69
N VAL A 92 16.79 4.68 4.50
CA VAL A 92 16.51 4.00 3.23
C VAL A 92 17.37 2.74 3.08
N ALA A 93 18.63 2.80 3.49
CA ALA A 93 19.58 1.67 3.40
C ALA A 93 19.36 0.57 4.46
N LEU A 94 18.40 0.73 5.39
CA LEU A 94 18.25 -0.15 6.55
C LEU A 94 18.04 -1.63 6.15
N GLY A 95 17.09 -1.91 5.25
CA GLY A 95 16.82 -3.28 4.81
C GLY A 95 18.03 -3.95 4.15
N LEU A 96 18.74 -3.19 3.32
CA LEU A 96 19.98 -3.66 2.68
C LEU A 96 21.11 -3.89 3.70
N GLN A 97 21.17 -3.07 4.77
CA GLN A 97 22.13 -3.26 5.86
C GLN A 97 21.86 -4.57 6.60
N LEU A 98 20.58 -4.86 6.90
CA LEU A 98 20.18 -6.10 7.57
C LEU A 98 20.42 -7.34 6.70
N ALA A 99 20.31 -7.19 5.38
CA ALA A 99 20.65 -8.23 4.41
C ALA A 99 22.17 -8.42 4.18
N GLY A 100 23.04 -7.69 4.91
CA GLY A 100 24.49 -7.84 4.82
C GLY A 100 25.12 -7.17 3.58
N VAL A 101 24.37 -6.35 2.84
CA VAL A 101 24.90 -5.62 1.67
C VAL A 101 25.98 -4.63 2.11
N ASP A 102 27.09 -4.58 1.36
CA ASP A 102 28.21 -3.70 1.67
C ASP A 102 27.80 -2.22 1.73
N LYS A 103 28.56 -1.42 2.50
CA LYS A 103 28.23 -0.02 2.81
C LYS A 103 28.19 0.86 1.55
N THR A 104 29.08 0.64 0.60
CA THR A 104 29.16 1.43 -0.63
C THR A 104 27.94 1.15 -1.51
N GLN A 105 27.62 -0.12 -1.72
CA GLN A 105 26.50 -0.56 -2.54
C GLN A 105 25.16 -0.11 -1.95
N ARG A 106 24.93 -0.33 -0.64
CA ARG A 106 23.65 0.06 -0.02
C ARG A 106 23.43 1.58 0.00
N ARG A 107 24.51 2.38 0.12
CA ARG A 107 24.41 3.84 0.03
C ARG A 107 24.13 4.31 -1.39
N ALA A 108 24.73 3.69 -2.40
CA ALA A 108 24.43 3.97 -3.79
C ALA A 108 22.96 3.65 -4.13
N THR A 109 22.46 2.48 -3.70
CA THR A 109 21.06 2.10 -3.87
C THR A 109 20.12 3.08 -3.14
N ALA A 110 20.45 3.47 -1.90
CA ALA A 110 19.65 4.44 -1.16
C ALA A 110 19.60 5.80 -1.87
N ALA A 111 20.72 6.30 -2.41
CA ALA A 111 20.73 7.56 -3.15
C ALA A 111 19.88 7.47 -4.43
N GLN A 112 19.91 6.35 -5.16
CA GLN A 112 19.05 6.13 -6.32
C GLN A 112 17.57 6.14 -5.94
N MET A 113 17.19 5.49 -4.85
CA MET A 113 15.79 5.48 -4.38
C MET A 113 15.35 6.87 -3.92
N LEU A 114 16.21 7.62 -3.23
CA LEU A 114 15.93 9.01 -2.84
C LEU A 114 15.71 9.92 -4.06
N LYS A 115 16.51 9.74 -5.12
CA LYS A 115 16.31 10.46 -6.38
C LYS A 115 14.94 10.12 -7.01
N LYS A 116 14.55 8.85 -7.04
CA LYS A 116 13.25 8.40 -7.57
C LYS A 116 12.05 9.02 -6.85
N VAL A 117 12.17 9.24 -5.54
CA VAL A 117 11.11 9.88 -4.76
C VAL A 117 11.26 11.41 -4.66
N GLY A 118 12.17 12.02 -5.43
CA GLY A 118 12.37 13.47 -5.48
C GLY A 118 13.01 14.06 -4.22
N LEU A 119 13.87 13.29 -3.55
CA LEU A 119 14.63 13.70 -2.34
C LEU A 119 16.16 13.66 -2.57
N GLU A 120 16.61 13.85 -3.81
CA GLU A 120 18.04 14.01 -4.13
C GLU A 120 18.63 15.18 -3.34
N GLY A 121 19.80 14.97 -2.72
CA GLY A 121 20.46 15.96 -1.85
C GLY A 121 19.98 15.97 -0.38
N ALA A 122 18.98 15.14 -0.02
CA ALA A 122 18.50 15.04 1.35
C ALA A 122 19.20 13.95 2.19
N GLU A 123 20.17 13.23 1.66
CA GLU A 123 20.80 12.02 2.20
C GLU A 123 21.29 12.19 3.64
N LYS A 124 21.89 13.35 3.95
CA LYS A 124 22.49 13.65 5.25
C LYS A 124 21.53 14.28 6.25
N ARG A 125 20.31 14.66 5.81
CA ARG A 125 19.29 15.23 6.70
C ARG A 125 18.82 14.20 7.70
N PHE A 126 18.41 14.65 8.87
CA PHE A 126 17.72 13.83 9.86
C PHE A 126 16.20 13.91 9.67
N ILE A 127 15.49 12.90 10.17
CA ILE A 127 14.05 12.73 9.96
C ILE A 127 13.24 13.92 10.49
N TRP A 128 13.64 14.54 11.62
CA TRP A 128 12.97 15.71 12.19
C TRP A 128 13.13 17.00 11.35
N GLN A 129 14.04 17.01 10.38
CA GLN A 129 14.24 18.14 9.45
C GLN A 129 13.34 18.06 8.22
N LEU A 130 12.50 17.03 8.13
CA LEU A 130 11.65 16.75 6.98
C LEU A 130 10.18 17.12 7.27
N SER A 131 9.47 17.58 6.22
CA SER A 131 8.01 17.66 6.26
C SER A 131 7.35 16.28 6.32
N GLY A 132 6.06 16.18 6.65
CA GLY A 132 5.31 14.92 6.64
C GLY A 132 5.38 14.20 5.29
N GLY A 133 5.14 14.93 4.18
CA GLY A 133 5.25 14.35 2.84
C GLY A 133 6.68 13.89 2.48
N GLN A 134 7.71 14.60 2.94
CA GLN A 134 9.09 14.17 2.75
C GLN A 134 9.40 12.90 3.55
N ARG A 135 8.93 12.78 4.80
CA ARG A 135 9.06 11.56 5.58
C ARG A 135 8.37 10.37 4.90
N GLN A 136 7.16 10.60 4.37
CA GLN A 136 6.43 9.57 3.62
C GLN A 136 7.23 9.07 2.40
N ARG A 137 7.83 10.00 1.63
CA ARG A 137 8.72 9.66 0.51
C ARG A 137 9.93 8.82 0.96
N VAL A 138 10.52 9.12 2.11
CA VAL A 138 11.61 8.31 2.70
C VAL A 138 11.10 6.91 3.06
N GLY A 139 9.90 6.76 3.61
CA GLY A 139 9.26 5.48 3.91
C GLY A 139 9.08 4.60 2.65
N ILE A 140 8.56 5.20 1.57
CA ILE A 140 8.42 4.54 0.27
C ILE A 140 9.80 4.15 -0.30
N ALA A 141 10.80 5.05 -0.29
CA ALA A 141 12.15 4.77 -0.76
C ALA A 141 12.79 3.61 0.02
N ARG A 142 12.61 3.56 1.35
CA ARG A 142 13.09 2.47 2.21
C ARG A 142 12.45 1.13 1.84
N ALA A 143 11.14 1.10 1.63
CA ALA A 143 10.43 -0.11 1.24
C ALA A 143 10.90 -0.63 -0.13
N LEU A 144 11.11 0.28 -1.09
CA LEU A 144 11.56 -0.06 -2.44
C LEU A 144 13.05 -0.43 -2.52
N ALA A 145 13.90 0.08 -1.61
CA ALA A 145 15.36 -0.16 -1.64
C ALA A 145 15.72 -1.65 -1.54
N ALA A 146 14.94 -2.43 -0.79
CA ALA A 146 15.10 -3.88 -0.69
C ALA A 146 14.67 -4.65 -1.94
N ASN A 147 14.14 -3.97 -2.96
CA ASN A 147 13.61 -4.54 -4.20
C ASN A 147 12.55 -5.64 -3.96
N PRO A 148 11.51 -5.39 -3.15
CA PRO A 148 10.50 -6.38 -2.83
C PRO A 148 9.69 -6.79 -4.07
N GLN A 149 9.06 -7.96 -4.03
CA GLN A 149 8.12 -8.44 -5.06
C GLN A 149 6.71 -7.86 -4.88
N LEU A 150 6.37 -7.55 -3.62
CA LEU A 150 5.09 -6.98 -3.21
C LEU A 150 5.32 -5.77 -2.31
N LEU A 151 4.62 -4.67 -2.61
CA LEU A 151 4.59 -3.47 -1.76
C LEU A 151 3.24 -3.40 -1.04
N LEU A 152 3.29 -3.33 0.27
CA LEU A 152 2.13 -3.22 1.16
C LEU A 152 2.09 -1.81 1.75
N LEU A 153 0.96 -1.12 1.64
CA LEU A 153 0.78 0.27 2.05
C LEU A 153 -0.42 0.38 2.98
N ASP A 154 -0.18 0.78 4.23
CA ASP A 154 -1.22 0.95 5.24
C ASP A 154 -1.56 2.44 5.39
N GLU A 155 -2.68 2.86 4.80
CA GLU A 155 -3.20 4.24 4.83
C GLU A 155 -2.11 5.32 4.59
N PRO A 156 -1.31 5.20 3.51
CA PRO A 156 -0.06 5.95 3.37
C PRO A 156 -0.25 7.46 3.23
N PHE A 157 -1.46 7.94 2.94
CA PHE A 157 -1.70 9.36 2.66
C PHE A 157 -2.64 10.05 3.67
N GLY A 158 -3.12 9.32 4.68
CA GLY A 158 -4.15 9.78 5.60
C GLY A 158 -3.77 11.03 6.41
N ALA A 159 -2.49 11.22 6.72
CA ALA A 159 -1.98 12.36 7.50
C ALA A 159 -1.53 13.57 6.65
N LEU A 160 -1.71 13.52 5.32
CA LEU A 160 -1.24 14.55 4.40
C LEU A 160 -2.35 15.55 4.04
N ASP A 161 -1.98 16.83 3.85
CA ASP A 161 -2.87 17.80 3.24
C ASP A 161 -3.21 17.42 1.78
N ALA A 162 -4.28 18.00 1.24
CA ALA A 162 -4.83 17.62 -0.06
C ALA A 162 -3.81 17.72 -1.21
N PHE A 163 -2.99 18.78 -1.23
CA PHE A 163 -2.00 19.00 -2.28
C PHE A 163 -0.85 17.98 -2.20
N THR A 164 -0.29 17.80 -1.01
CA THR A 164 0.77 16.82 -0.76
C THR A 164 0.27 15.40 -1.03
N ARG A 165 -0.99 15.11 -0.66
CA ARG A 165 -1.63 13.81 -0.92
C ARG A 165 -1.67 13.51 -2.42
N GLU A 166 -2.16 14.44 -3.25
CA GLU A 166 -2.20 14.25 -4.71
C GLU A 166 -0.80 14.04 -5.29
N GLN A 167 0.19 14.81 -4.84
CA GLN A 167 1.58 14.59 -5.26
C GLN A 167 2.12 13.20 -4.87
N MET A 168 1.73 12.69 -3.72
CA MET A 168 2.17 11.36 -3.26
C MET A 168 1.45 10.24 -4.01
N GLN A 169 0.16 10.39 -4.30
CA GLN A 169 -0.61 9.44 -5.12
C GLN A 169 -0.02 9.33 -6.52
N THR A 170 0.24 10.45 -7.18
CA THR A 170 0.84 10.49 -8.51
C THR A 170 2.26 9.94 -8.54
N LEU A 171 3.07 10.23 -7.52
CA LEU A 171 4.40 9.64 -7.35
C LEU A 171 4.31 8.10 -7.22
N LEU A 172 3.41 7.59 -6.38
CA LEU A 172 3.26 6.14 -6.18
C LEU A 172 2.79 5.45 -7.47
N LEU A 173 1.85 6.04 -8.22
CA LEU A 173 1.41 5.52 -9.52
C LEU A 173 2.57 5.46 -10.52
N SER A 174 3.40 6.50 -10.59
CA SER A 174 4.59 6.53 -11.46
C SER A 174 5.61 5.45 -11.07
N LEU A 175 5.89 5.29 -9.77
CA LEU A 175 6.79 4.25 -9.26
C LEU A 175 6.24 2.83 -9.50
N TRP A 176 4.94 2.63 -9.30
CA TRP A 176 4.26 1.38 -9.60
C TRP A 176 4.39 1.00 -11.08
N HIS A 177 4.10 1.94 -11.98
CA HIS A 177 4.23 1.74 -13.43
C HIS A 177 5.68 1.44 -13.84
N GLU A 178 6.64 2.24 -13.35
CA GLU A 178 8.08 2.07 -13.65
C GLU A 178 8.63 0.73 -13.18
N THR A 179 8.20 0.28 -12.01
CA THR A 179 8.76 -0.93 -11.38
C THR A 179 8.02 -2.21 -11.73
N GLY A 180 6.78 -2.12 -12.22
CA GLY A 180 5.91 -3.27 -12.52
C GLY A 180 5.58 -4.15 -11.31
N LYS A 181 5.78 -3.61 -10.09
CA LYS A 181 5.58 -4.37 -8.85
C LYS A 181 4.10 -4.57 -8.56
N LYS A 182 3.80 -5.62 -7.79
CA LYS A 182 2.52 -5.78 -7.13
C LYS A 182 2.41 -4.77 -6.01
N VAL A 183 1.28 -4.08 -5.92
CA VAL A 183 0.99 -3.13 -4.84
C VAL A 183 -0.35 -3.49 -4.22
N LEU A 184 -0.38 -3.65 -2.91
CA LEU A 184 -1.61 -3.72 -2.14
C LEU A 184 -1.64 -2.49 -1.21
N LEU A 185 -2.66 -1.65 -1.40
CA LEU A 185 -2.88 -0.44 -0.64
C LEU A 185 -4.18 -0.57 0.13
N ILE A 186 -4.15 -0.27 1.42
CA ILE A 186 -5.37 -0.14 2.21
C ILE A 186 -5.63 1.33 2.52
N THR A 187 -6.89 1.72 2.40
CA THR A 187 -7.33 3.08 2.66
C THR A 187 -8.80 3.12 3.13
N HIS A 188 -9.20 4.24 3.67
CA HIS A 188 -10.61 4.57 3.94
C HIS A 188 -11.10 5.74 3.06
N ASP A 189 -10.24 6.29 2.22
CA ASP A 189 -10.57 7.38 1.29
C ASP A 189 -11.06 6.81 -0.05
N ILE A 190 -12.31 7.10 -0.38
CA ILE A 190 -12.98 6.56 -1.57
C ILE A 190 -12.41 7.14 -2.86
N GLU A 191 -12.11 8.45 -2.88
CA GLU A 191 -11.54 9.09 -4.07
C GLU A 191 -10.15 8.54 -4.39
N GLU A 192 -9.32 8.35 -3.35
CA GLU A 192 -8.01 7.72 -3.47
C GLU A 192 -8.13 6.30 -4.01
N ALA A 193 -9.04 5.51 -3.44
CA ALA A 193 -9.25 4.13 -3.85
C ALA A 193 -9.67 4.01 -5.32
N VAL A 194 -10.62 4.83 -5.76
CA VAL A 194 -11.09 4.84 -7.15
C VAL A 194 -10.00 5.33 -8.11
N PHE A 195 -9.25 6.38 -7.72
CA PHE A 195 -8.21 6.95 -8.57
C PHE A 195 -7.03 6.01 -8.80
N MET A 196 -6.61 5.29 -7.77
CA MET A 196 -5.35 4.53 -7.81
C MET A 196 -5.53 3.07 -8.24
N ALA A 197 -6.65 2.44 -7.92
CA ALA A 197 -6.83 1.01 -8.11
C ALA A 197 -6.81 0.59 -9.59
N THR A 198 -6.17 -0.55 -9.87
CA THR A 198 -6.49 -1.36 -11.04
C THR A 198 -7.62 -2.35 -10.71
N GLU A 199 -7.70 -2.72 -9.44
CA GLU A 199 -8.80 -3.47 -8.87
C GLU A 199 -9.10 -2.94 -7.46
N LEU A 200 -10.33 -2.56 -7.20
CA LEU A 200 -10.83 -2.12 -5.90
C LEU A 200 -11.60 -3.27 -5.23
N VAL A 201 -11.22 -3.57 -4.00
CA VAL A 201 -11.91 -4.55 -3.14
C VAL A 201 -12.61 -3.83 -2.01
N LEU A 202 -13.92 -4.04 -1.89
CA LEU A 202 -14.72 -3.55 -0.77
C LEU A 202 -14.81 -4.63 0.31
N LEU A 203 -14.48 -4.26 1.55
CA LEU A 203 -14.67 -5.14 2.71
C LEU A 203 -15.91 -4.75 3.51
N SER A 204 -16.61 -5.77 4.03
CA SER A 204 -17.71 -5.59 4.99
C SER A 204 -17.21 -4.96 6.30
N PRO A 205 -18.10 -4.36 7.11
CA PRO A 205 -17.85 -4.19 8.54
C PRO A 205 -17.45 -5.51 9.20
N GLY A 206 -16.80 -5.45 10.37
CA GLY A 206 -16.24 -6.63 11.04
C GLY A 206 -17.25 -7.76 11.34
N PRO A 207 -16.85 -9.03 11.12
CA PRO A 207 -15.60 -9.46 10.53
C PRO A 207 -15.53 -9.17 9.02
N GLY A 208 -14.37 -8.65 8.57
CA GLY A 208 -14.18 -8.29 7.17
C GLY A 208 -14.34 -9.48 6.22
N ARG A 209 -15.20 -9.30 5.22
CA ARG A 209 -15.41 -10.22 4.08
C ARG A 209 -15.28 -9.43 2.79
N VAL A 210 -14.86 -10.07 1.73
CA VAL A 210 -14.90 -9.45 0.40
C VAL A 210 -16.37 -9.36 -0.03
N LEU A 211 -16.85 -8.13 -0.18
CA LEU A 211 -18.20 -7.84 -0.65
C LEU A 211 -18.25 -7.74 -2.16
N GLU A 212 -17.28 -7.03 -2.71
CA GLU A 212 -17.27 -6.70 -4.12
C GLU A 212 -15.85 -6.46 -4.62
N ARG A 213 -15.61 -6.74 -5.89
CA ARG A 213 -14.37 -6.48 -6.62
C ARG A 213 -14.71 -5.67 -7.86
N LEU A 214 -14.07 -4.52 -8.03
CA LEU A 214 -14.35 -3.58 -9.12
C LEU A 214 -13.06 -3.35 -9.91
N PRO A 215 -13.00 -3.75 -11.19
CA PRO A 215 -11.89 -3.39 -12.07
C PRO A 215 -11.97 -1.90 -12.42
N LEU A 216 -10.86 -1.18 -12.31
CA LEU A 216 -10.73 0.24 -12.58
C LEU A 216 -9.52 0.51 -13.47
N ASP A 217 -9.55 1.62 -14.23
CA ASP A 217 -8.51 1.97 -15.18
C ASP A 217 -7.91 3.38 -14.98
N PHE A 218 -8.38 4.14 -14.02
CA PHE A 218 -8.01 5.54 -13.83
C PHE A 218 -6.52 5.73 -13.53
N GLY A 219 -5.94 4.89 -12.67
CA GLY A 219 -4.51 4.90 -12.40
C GLY A 219 -3.69 4.55 -13.65
N ARG A 220 -4.17 3.63 -14.51
CA ARG A 220 -3.54 3.30 -15.80
C ARG A 220 -3.62 4.46 -16.79
N ARG A 221 -4.74 5.16 -16.83
CA ARG A 221 -4.92 6.38 -17.67
C ARG A 221 -3.95 7.48 -17.24
N PHE A 222 -3.76 7.67 -15.93
CA PHE A 222 -2.79 8.63 -15.40
C PHE A 222 -1.36 8.32 -15.89
N VAL A 223 -0.89 7.09 -15.73
CA VAL A 223 0.47 6.72 -16.16
C VAL A 223 0.62 6.67 -17.68
N ALA A 224 -0.47 6.58 -18.43
CA ALA A 224 -0.51 6.74 -19.87
C ALA A 224 -0.42 8.22 -20.34
N GLY A 225 -0.37 9.18 -19.38
CA GLY A 225 -0.14 10.60 -19.67
C GLY A 225 -1.37 11.50 -19.49
N GLU A 226 -2.52 10.98 -19.06
CA GLU A 226 -3.68 11.81 -18.75
C GLU A 226 -3.49 12.55 -17.42
N SER A 227 -3.89 13.83 -17.35
CA SER A 227 -3.72 14.60 -16.12
C SER A 227 -4.68 14.14 -15.02
N CYS A 228 -4.21 14.20 -13.75
CA CYS A 228 -5.03 13.87 -12.58
C CYS A 228 -6.36 14.67 -12.58
N ARG A 229 -6.29 15.95 -12.94
CA ARG A 229 -7.47 16.82 -13.00
C ARG A 229 -8.47 16.37 -14.09
N SER A 230 -7.99 15.97 -15.26
CA SER A 230 -8.86 15.44 -16.34
C SER A 230 -9.58 14.18 -15.88
N ILE A 231 -8.85 13.25 -15.30
CA ILE A 231 -9.39 11.98 -14.79
C ILE A 231 -10.46 12.23 -13.70
N LYS A 232 -10.15 13.05 -12.69
CA LYS A 232 -11.07 13.31 -11.57
C LYS A 232 -12.32 14.11 -11.98
N SER A 233 -12.29 14.82 -13.11
CA SER A 233 -13.45 15.50 -13.68
C SER A 233 -14.21 14.69 -14.75
N ASP A 234 -13.74 13.50 -15.08
CA ASP A 234 -14.42 12.58 -16.01
C ASP A 234 -15.74 12.09 -15.38
N PRO A 235 -16.88 12.14 -16.10
CA PRO A 235 -18.15 11.61 -15.63
C PRO A 235 -18.07 10.16 -15.13
N ARG A 236 -17.29 9.30 -15.79
CA ARG A 236 -17.08 7.90 -15.36
C ARG A 236 -16.38 7.80 -14.00
N PHE A 237 -15.42 8.70 -13.73
CA PHE A 237 -14.76 8.74 -12.44
C PHE A 237 -15.73 9.15 -11.33
N ILE A 238 -16.54 10.19 -11.60
CA ILE A 238 -17.56 10.67 -10.66
C ILE A 238 -18.59 9.58 -10.39
N GLU A 239 -19.10 8.92 -11.45
CA GLU A 239 -20.05 7.81 -11.32
C GLU A 239 -19.50 6.66 -10.48
N GLN A 240 -18.26 6.22 -10.73
CA GLN A 240 -17.63 5.15 -9.96
C GLN A 240 -17.41 5.56 -8.50
N ARG A 241 -16.98 6.80 -8.24
CA ARG A 241 -16.83 7.33 -6.89
C ARG A 241 -18.17 7.33 -6.12
N GLU A 242 -19.24 7.83 -6.75
CA GLU A 242 -20.58 7.85 -6.14
C GLU A 242 -21.14 6.43 -5.94
N TYR A 243 -20.89 5.53 -6.87
CA TYR A 243 -21.24 4.12 -6.73
C TYR A 243 -20.55 3.50 -5.49
N VAL A 244 -19.23 3.65 -5.38
CA VAL A 244 -18.48 3.13 -4.24
C VAL A 244 -18.94 3.76 -2.93
N LEU A 245 -19.22 5.08 -2.94
CA LEU A 245 -19.73 5.82 -1.79
C LEU A 245 -21.07 5.23 -1.32
N SER A 246 -22.02 5.01 -2.24
CA SER A 246 -23.34 4.42 -1.89
C SER A 246 -23.19 3.02 -1.30
N ARG A 247 -22.30 2.18 -1.90
CA ARG A 247 -22.06 0.82 -1.38
C ARG A 247 -21.48 0.85 0.05
N VAL A 248 -20.56 1.78 0.36
CA VAL A 248 -20.00 1.93 1.71
C VAL A 248 -21.06 2.39 2.72
N PHE A 249 -21.99 3.28 2.32
CA PHE A 249 -23.08 3.73 3.20
C PHE A 249 -24.13 2.64 3.47
N GLU A 250 -24.58 1.93 2.44
CA GLU A 250 -25.51 0.79 2.58
C GLU A 250 -24.99 -0.23 3.61
N GLN A 251 -23.67 -0.48 3.59
CA GLN A 251 -23.03 -1.38 4.55
C GLN A 251 -23.11 -0.86 5.99
N ARG A 252 -22.96 0.45 6.21
CA ARG A 252 -23.04 1.03 7.56
C ARG A 252 -24.45 0.93 8.13
N GLU A 253 -25.46 1.18 7.32
CA GLU A 253 -26.86 1.09 7.73
C GLU A 253 -27.30 -0.35 8.02
N ALA A 254 -26.81 -1.33 7.25
CA ALA A 254 -27.14 -2.74 7.44
C ALA A 254 -26.56 -3.36 8.73
N PHE A 255 -25.54 -2.72 9.34
CA PHE A 255 -24.85 -3.18 10.55
C PHE A 255 -25.03 -2.24 11.76
N SER A 256 -25.87 -1.19 11.65
CA SER A 256 -26.29 -0.31 12.75
C SER A 256 -27.55 -0.86 13.42
#